data_6f5df174f0e6c2a92a9c228a0c076305
#
_entry.id   6f5df174f0e6c2a92a9c228a0c076305
#
_cell.length_a   1.000
_cell.length_b   1.000
_cell.length_c   1.000
_cell.angle_alpha   90.00
_cell.angle_beta   90.00
_cell.angle_gamma   90.00
#
_symmetry.space_group_name_H-M   'P 1'
#
loop_
_entity.id
_entity.type
_entity.pdbx_description
1 polymer ?
#
loop_
_entity_poly.entity_id
_entity_poly.type
_entity_poly.pdbx_seq_one_letter_code
_entity_poly.pdbx_strand_id
1 'polypeptide(L)'
;MRKILLLLCLALSLFALQNDKDMLSGELKNGLKYYIKENKLPQNTAIFYLVVNSGSTDEREGEQGLAHFLEHMAFNGSRDFSKNELIKQLESLGVKFGADLNAQTSYDQTSYTLSINVNEKNLKDVFKVFSNWIDGVKIDVGELDKERGVIMEEERQRNTPAYRLYLAQSKDIFAGSIYQKRVPIGDMNVIKSVDAKHMQEFYERLYQPRFMSFVAVGDFDKNEIKALIEKNFSAAKNSNSYVHPDKSIAFKDGLNVFNYDANETAAQFVRLSFFDKFKPVSDEADVKRNLKDALIASLINMLYEQKKCK
;
A
#
# COMPACT_ATOMS: atom_id res chain seq x y z
N MET A 1 -42.69 20.27 -0.31
CA MET A 1 -41.23 20.34 -0.53
C MET A 1 -40.45 19.34 0.32
N ARG A 2 -40.62 19.25 1.65
CA ARG A 2 -39.88 18.34 2.53
C ARG A 2 -40.04 16.83 2.21
N LYS A 3 -41.25 16.39 1.78
CA LYS A 3 -41.54 15.00 1.37
C LYS A 3 -40.96 14.61 0.01
N ILE A 4 -40.80 15.57 -0.92
CA ILE A 4 -40.18 15.37 -2.24
C ILE A 4 -38.65 15.23 -2.07
N LEU A 5 -38.04 15.99 -1.13
CA LEU A 5 -36.61 15.88 -0.83
C LEU A 5 -36.25 14.52 -0.21
N LEU A 6 -37.14 13.97 0.67
CA LEU A 6 -36.95 12.64 1.26
C LEU A 6 -37.06 11.52 0.20
N LEU A 7 -37.98 11.65 -0.75
CA LEU A 7 -38.08 10.68 -1.87
C LEU A 7 -36.89 10.75 -2.84
N LEU A 8 -36.33 11.94 -3.09
CA LEU A 8 -35.12 12.09 -3.89
C LEU A 8 -33.89 11.48 -3.20
N CYS A 9 -33.75 11.64 -1.86
CA CYS A 9 -32.67 11.00 -1.11
C CYS A 9 -32.83 9.47 -1.06
N LEU A 10 -34.05 8.93 -1.04
CA LEU A 10 -34.29 7.49 -1.13
C LEU A 10 -33.99 6.93 -2.53
N ALA A 11 -34.26 7.69 -3.58
CA ALA A 11 -33.99 7.28 -4.97
C ALA A 11 -32.49 7.26 -5.30
N LEU A 12 -31.68 8.15 -4.69
CA LEU A 12 -30.23 8.16 -4.85
C LEU A 12 -29.55 6.96 -4.19
N SER A 13 -30.12 6.39 -3.14
CA SER A 13 -29.59 5.20 -2.49
C SER A 13 -29.80 3.88 -3.25
N LEU A 14 -30.68 3.88 -4.27
CA LEU A 14 -31.00 2.68 -5.06
C LEU A 14 -29.94 2.37 -6.15
N PHE A 15 -29.04 3.29 -6.46
CA PHE A 15 -27.99 3.12 -7.47
C PHE A 15 -26.58 2.93 -6.91
N ALA A 16 -26.42 3.08 -5.59
CA ALA A 16 -25.14 2.83 -4.95
C ALA A 16 -24.80 1.32 -4.98
N LEU A 17 -23.54 1.00 -5.24
CA LEU A 17 -23.06 -0.37 -5.05
C LEU A 17 -23.29 -0.79 -3.61
N GLN A 18 -23.99 -1.91 -3.41
CA GLN A 18 -24.18 -2.45 -2.06
C GLN A 18 -22.85 -3.03 -1.58
N ASN A 19 -22.49 -2.71 -0.33
CA ASN A 19 -21.43 -3.41 0.34
C ASN A 19 -21.73 -4.91 0.38
N ASP A 20 -20.70 -5.73 0.28
CA ASP A 20 -20.85 -7.17 0.47
C ASP A 20 -21.47 -7.45 1.83
N LYS A 21 -22.68 -8.04 1.83
CA LYS A 21 -23.48 -8.29 3.04
C LYS A 21 -22.81 -9.25 4.01
N ASP A 22 -21.91 -10.07 3.51
CA ASP A 22 -21.18 -11.06 4.29
C ASP A 22 -19.87 -10.51 4.87
N MET A 23 -19.46 -9.32 4.45
CA MET A 23 -18.29 -8.63 4.98
C MET A 23 -18.64 -7.90 6.28
N LEU A 24 -17.94 -8.26 7.37
CA LEU A 24 -17.99 -7.54 8.63
C LEU A 24 -16.94 -6.43 8.60
N SER A 25 -17.35 -5.19 8.74
CA SER A 25 -16.43 -4.05 8.81
C SER A 25 -16.74 -3.17 10.03
N GLY A 26 -15.74 -2.43 10.48
CA GLY A 26 -15.87 -1.50 11.59
C GLY A 26 -14.62 -0.67 11.81
N GLU A 27 -14.67 0.12 12.90
CA GLU A 27 -13.59 0.99 13.31
C GLU A 27 -13.39 0.89 14.83
N LEU A 28 -12.16 0.75 15.28
CA LEU A 28 -11.81 0.78 16.69
C LEU A 28 -11.84 2.22 17.21
N LYS A 29 -11.92 2.41 18.53
CA LYS A 29 -11.91 3.74 19.16
C LYS A 29 -10.65 4.57 18.83
N ASN A 30 -9.56 3.91 18.49
CA ASN A 30 -8.31 4.56 18.08
C ASN A 30 -8.24 4.90 16.58
N GLY A 31 -9.33 4.64 15.83
CA GLY A 31 -9.44 4.97 14.40
C GLY A 31 -8.96 3.87 13.44
N LEU A 32 -8.44 2.74 13.94
CA LEU A 32 -8.07 1.62 13.08
C LEU A 32 -9.33 1.00 12.47
N LYS A 33 -9.38 0.94 11.15
CA LYS A 33 -10.47 0.31 10.39
C LYS A 33 -10.19 -1.16 10.18
N TYR A 34 -11.25 -1.98 10.16
CA TYR A 34 -11.10 -3.40 9.86
C TYR A 34 -12.19 -3.91 8.91
N TYR A 35 -11.79 -4.90 8.12
CA TYR A 35 -12.63 -5.58 7.13
C TYR A 35 -12.40 -7.09 7.24
N ILE A 36 -13.46 -7.85 7.48
CA ILE A 36 -13.39 -9.29 7.74
C ILE A 36 -14.35 -9.99 6.80
N LYS A 37 -13.83 -10.93 5.99
CA LYS A 37 -14.62 -11.75 5.08
C LYS A 37 -14.32 -13.22 5.31
N GLU A 38 -15.35 -14.00 5.68
CA GLU A 38 -15.24 -15.46 5.70
C GLU A 38 -15.16 -15.99 4.26
N ASN A 39 -14.20 -16.87 4.03
CA ASN A 39 -14.04 -17.59 2.77
C ASN A 39 -13.58 -19.03 3.03
N LYS A 40 -14.43 -19.99 2.75
CA LYS A 40 -14.22 -21.41 3.05
C LYS A 40 -13.27 -22.12 2.08
N LEU A 41 -12.77 -21.44 1.05
CA LEU A 41 -11.87 -22.00 0.06
C LEU A 41 -10.66 -21.08 -0.19
N PRO A 42 -9.42 -21.60 -0.08
CA PRO A 42 -9.05 -22.94 0.39
C PRO A 42 -9.38 -23.17 1.86
N GLN A 43 -9.68 -24.42 2.24
CA GLN A 43 -9.98 -24.75 3.64
C GLN A 43 -8.77 -24.51 4.56
N ASN A 44 -9.06 -24.12 5.80
CA ASN A 44 -8.06 -23.88 6.84
C ASN A 44 -6.96 -22.88 6.43
N THR A 45 -7.26 -21.91 5.57
CA THR A 45 -6.32 -20.88 5.17
C THR A 45 -6.90 -19.48 5.41
N ALA A 46 -6.05 -18.54 5.74
CA ALA A 46 -6.41 -17.14 5.84
C ALA A 46 -5.27 -16.24 5.35
N ILE A 47 -5.65 -15.11 4.79
CA ILE A 47 -4.76 -14.02 4.43
C ILE A 47 -5.14 -12.78 5.22
N PHE A 48 -4.11 -12.12 5.76
CA PHE A 48 -4.24 -10.88 6.52
C PHE A 48 -3.44 -9.78 5.86
N TYR A 49 -4.00 -8.57 5.86
CA TYR A 49 -3.33 -7.36 5.40
C TYR A 49 -3.37 -6.30 6.49
N LEU A 50 -2.23 -5.68 6.75
CA LEU A 50 -2.17 -4.39 7.40
C LEU A 50 -1.80 -3.36 6.35
N VAL A 51 -2.67 -2.41 6.11
CA VAL A 51 -2.44 -1.28 5.20
C VAL A 51 -2.24 -0.03 6.04
N VAL A 52 -1.08 0.57 5.93
CA VAL A 52 -0.79 1.89 6.49
C VAL A 52 -0.96 2.90 5.36
N ASN A 53 -1.93 3.80 5.47
CA ASN A 53 -2.19 4.87 4.48
C ASN A 53 -1.12 5.96 4.59
N SER A 54 0.13 5.55 4.51
CA SER A 54 1.32 6.38 4.50
C SER A 54 2.39 5.71 3.66
N GLY A 55 2.98 6.47 2.77
CA GLY A 55 4.02 6.01 1.86
C GLY A 55 5.04 7.13 1.61
N SER A 56 5.74 7.08 0.49
CA SER A 56 6.81 8.04 0.21
C SER A 56 6.31 9.48 0.03
N THR A 57 5.03 9.72 -0.31
CA THR A 57 4.47 11.08 -0.35
C THR A 57 4.37 11.74 1.03
N ASP A 58 4.44 10.98 2.10
CA ASP A 58 4.41 11.48 3.48
C ASP A 58 5.81 11.82 4.03
N GLU A 59 6.86 11.61 3.25
CA GLU A 59 8.22 11.99 3.55
C GLU A 59 8.43 13.51 3.42
N ARG A 60 9.19 14.10 4.33
CA ARG A 60 9.63 15.49 4.27
C ARG A 60 10.91 15.62 3.44
N GLU A 61 11.37 16.85 3.22
CA GLU A 61 12.71 17.04 2.66
C GLU A 61 13.77 16.47 3.62
N GLY A 62 14.69 15.66 3.05
CA GLY A 62 15.69 14.91 3.81
C GLY A 62 15.21 13.58 4.37
N GLU A 63 13.99 13.13 4.00
CA GLU A 63 13.42 11.85 4.41
C GLU A 63 13.17 10.90 3.22
N GLN A 64 13.63 11.26 2.01
CA GLN A 64 13.34 10.48 0.80
C GLN A 64 13.86 9.05 0.90
N GLY A 65 12.92 8.09 0.90
CA GLY A 65 13.17 6.65 1.02
C GLY A 65 12.94 6.08 2.41
N LEU A 66 12.61 6.91 3.43
CA LEU A 66 12.39 6.42 4.77
C LEU A 66 11.13 5.54 4.90
N ALA A 67 10.11 5.77 4.09
CA ALA A 67 8.92 4.91 4.10
C ALA A 67 9.26 3.47 3.70
N HIS A 68 10.05 3.28 2.66
CA HIS A 68 10.54 1.98 2.23
C HIS A 68 11.55 1.39 3.22
N PHE A 69 12.46 2.21 3.72
CA PHE A 69 13.42 1.77 4.72
C PHE A 69 12.73 1.30 6.01
N LEU A 70 11.68 1.99 6.46
CA LEU A 70 10.88 1.59 7.61
C LEU A 70 10.16 0.27 7.38
N GLU A 71 9.68 0.01 6.17
CA GLU A 71 9.11 -1.29 5.80
C GLU A 71 10.10 -2.43 6.08
N HIS A 72 11.37 -2.29 5.66
CA HIS A 72 12.43 -3.25 5.97
C HIS A 72 12.67 -3.35 7.49
N MET A 73 12.73 -2.21 8.18
CA MET A 73 12.96 -2.17 9.63
C MET A 73 11.85 -2.82 10.44
N ALA A 74 10.62 -2.91 9.93
CA ALA A 74 9.53 -3.63 10.58
C ALA A 74 9.81 -5.11 10.78
N PHE A 75 10.75 -5.69 10.03
CA PHE A 75 11.22 -7.08 10.17
C PHE A 75 12.48 -7.20 11.04
N ASN A 76 13.08 -6.09 11.44
CA ASN A 76 14.39 -6.07 12.09
C ASN A 76 14.34 -5.88 13.61
N GLY A 77 13.15 -5.80 14.20
CA GLY A 77 12.96 -5.75 15.64
C GLY A 77 11.71 -5.00 16.07
N SER A 78 11.20 -5.38 17.23
CA SER A 78 10.00 -4.79 17.80
C SER A 78 9.97 -4.90 19.32
N ARG A 79 8.88 -4.45 19.95
CA ARG A 79 8.65 -4.54 21.39
C ARG A 79 8.78 -5.97 21.92
N ASP A 80 8.21 -6.94 21.22
CA ASP A 80 8.09 -8.32 21.69
C ASP A 80 9.01 -9.31 20.96
N PHE A 81 9.74 -8.85 19.96
CA PHE A 81 10.62 -9.68 19.14
C PHE A 81 11.91 -8.95 18.78
N SER A 82 13.06 -9.60 19.01
CA SER A 82 14.26 -9.29 18.24
C SER A 82 14.09 -9.77 16.78
N LYS A 83 14.96 -9.34 15.87
CA LYS A 83 14.97 -9.80 14.47
C LYS A 83 14.88 -11.32 14.35
N ASN A 84 15.77 -12.03 15.06
CA ASN A 84 15.83 -13.50 15.00
C ASN A 84 14.58 -14.17 15.58
N GLU A 85 13.99 -13.58 16.63
CA GLU A 85 12.75 -14.10 17.21
C GLU A 85 11.56 -13.88 16.28
N LEU A 86 11.46 -12.72 15.62
CA LEU A 86 10.42 -12.46 14.63
C LEU A 86 10.50 -13.44 13.45
N ILE A 87 11.70 -13.66 12.92
CA ILE A 87 11.92 -14.63 11.83
C ILE A 87 11.48 -16.04 12.28
N LYS A 88 11.93 -16.51 13.45
CA LYS A 88 11.50 -17.80 13.98
C LYS A 88 9.99 -17.89 14.21
N GLN A 89 9.38 -16.80 14.67
CA GLN A 89 7.92 -16.74 14.84
C GLN A 89 7.19 -16.92 13.51
N LEU A 90 7.64 -16.22 12.46
CA LEU A 90 7.08 -16.34 11.12
C LEU A 90 7.30 -17.76 10.54
N GLU A 91 8.49 -18.30 10.68
CA GLU A 91 8.78 -19.68 10.26
C GLU A 91 7.90 -20.71 11.01
N SER A 92 7.62 -20.48 12.31
CA SER A 92 6.74 -21.36 13.10
C SER A 92 5.28 -21.34 12.62
N LEU A 93 4.85 -20.29 11.93
CA LEU A 93 3.57 -20.20 11.27
C LEU A 93 3.52 -20.95 9.92
N GLY A 94 4.65 -21.52 9.48
CA GLY A 94 4.80 -22.18 8.18
C GLY A 94 4.92 -21.22 7.01
N VAL A 95 5.23 -19.95 7.29
CA VAL A 95 5.25 -18.85 6.31
C VAL A 95 6.58 -18.82 5.58
N LYS A 96 6.51 -18.68 4.24
CA LYS A 96 7.67 -18.49 3.37
C LYS A 96 7.72 -17.05 2.88
N PHE A 97 8.88 -16.42 3.03
CA PHE A 97 9.13 -15.08 2.47
C PHE A 97 8.91 -15.07 0.94
N GLY A 98 8.22 -14.07 0.46
CA GLY A 98 7.87 -13.88 -0.94
C GLY A 98 6.58 -14.61 -1.37
N ALA A 99 6.32 -15.82 -0.86
CA ALA A 99 5.11 -16.57 -1.19
C ALA A 99 3.95 -16.25 -0.24
N ASP A 100 4.19 -16.30 1.07
CA ASP A 100 3.15 -16.20 2.11
C ASP A 100 3.28 -14.91 2.92
N LEU A 101 4.45 -14.28 2.92
CA LEU A 101 4.77 -13.02 3.57
C LEU A 101 5.34 -12.05 2.56
N ASN A 102 4.67 -10.90 2.41
CA ASN A 102 5.12 -9.81 1.58
C ASN A 102 4.91 -8.48 2.30
N ALA A 103 5.78 -7.52 2.00
CA ALA A 103 5.55 -6.12 2.29
C ALA A 103 5.82 -5.29 1.05
N GLN A 104 5.22 -4.13 0.97
CA GLN A 104 5.36 -3.23 -0.16
C GLN A 104 5.13 -1.79 0.27
N THR A 105 6.03 -0.92 -0.14
CA THR A 105 5.87 0.53 -0.04
C THR A 105 5.60 1.14 -1.40
N SER A 106 4.56 1.94 -1.50
CA SER A 106 4.22 2.76 -2.65
C SER A 106 4.30 4.25 -2.32
N TYR A 107 3.84 5.08 -3.22
CA TYR A 107 3.74 6.52 -2.98
C TYR A 107 2.82 6.87 -1.80
N ASP A 108 1.68 6.19 -1.69
CA ASP A 108 0.60 6.59 -0.78
C ASP A 108 0.37 5.63 0.37
N GLN A 109 0.95 4.44 0.32
CA GLN A 109 0.71 3.41 1.34
C GLN A 109 1.89 2.47 1.49
N THR A 110 1.97 1.87 2.67
CA THR A 110 2.79 0.71 2.98
C THR A 110 1.86 -0.43 3.41
N SER A 111 2.08 -1.62 2.91
CA SER A 111 1.25 -2.78 3.24
C SER A 111 2.08 -3.99 3.62
N TYR A 112 1.56 -4.76 4.58
CA TYR A 112 2.12 -6.02 5.04
C TYR A 112 1.08 -7.11 4.84
N THR A 113 1.46 -8.20 4.20
CA THR A 113 0.56 -9.32 3.89
C THR A 113 1.12 -10.59 4.51
N LEU A 114 0.25 -11.37 5.15
CA LEU A 114 0.61 -12.64 5.75
C LEU A 114 -0.48 -13.68 5.51
N SER A 115 -0.10 -14.80 4.87
CA SER A 115 -0.96 -15.97 4.67
C SER A 115 -0.56 -17.07 5.63
N ILE A 116 -1.55 -17.69 6.29
CA ILE A 116 -1.30 -18.77 7.27
C ILE A 116 -2.28 -19.92 7.11
N ASN A 117 -1.90 -21.09 7.63
CA ASN A 117 -2.85 -22.13 7.97
C ASN A 117 -3.57 -21.77 9.27
N VAL A 118 -4.90 -21.79 9.25
CA VAL A 118 -5.75 -21.39 10.38
C VAL A 118 -5.79 -22.47 11.44
N ASN A 119 -5.38 -22.12 12.63
CA ASN A 119 -5.60 -22.82 13.89
C ASN A 119 -5.45 -21.81 15.05
N GLU A 120 -5.89 -22.17 16.26
CA GLU A 120 -5.91 -21.27 17.42
C GLU A 120 -4.51 -20.67 17.74
N LYS A 121 -3.45 -21.51 17.65
CA LYS A 121 -2.08 -21.05 17.90
C LYS A 121 -1.65 -20.04 16.84
N ASN A 122 -1.82 -20.36 15.57
CA ASN A 122 -1.39 -19.51 14.46
C ASN A 122 -2.15 -18.18 14.44
N LEU A 123 -3.44 -18.17 14.77
CA LEU A 123 -4.20 -16.94 14.92
C LEU A 123 -3.65 -16.05 16.03
N LYS A 124 -3.35 -16.58 17.21
CA LYS A 124 -2.73 -15.81 18.30
C LYS A 124 -1.38 -15.23 17.89
N ASP A 125 -0.56 -16.02 17.25
CA ASP A 125 0.79 -15.64 16.85
C ASP A 125 0.79 -14.57 15.75
N VAL A 126 -0.05 -14.72 14.72
CA VAL A 126 -0.16 -13.72 13.64
C VAL A 126 -0.67 -12.38 14.16
N PHE A 127 -1.65 -12.39 15.06
CA PHE A 127 -2.15 -11.14 15.66
C PHE A 127 -1.10 -10.45 16.54
N LYS A 128 -0.25 -11.22 17.20
CA LYS A 128 0.90 -10.68 17.94
C LYS A 128 1.91 -10.02 17.00
N VAL A 129 2.20 -10.62 15.85
CA VAL A 129 3.08 -10.01 14.82
C VAL A 129 2.49 -8.68 14.33
N PHE A 130 1.23 -8.66 13.90
CA PHE A 130 0.59 -7.42 13.43
C PHE A 130 0.51 -6.33 14.52
N SER A 131 0.25 -6.70 15.78
CA SER A 131 0.28 -5.74 16.89
C SER A 131 1.65 -5.07 17.02
N ASN A 132 2.74 -5.80 16.80
CA ASN A 132 4.08 -5.25 16.81
C ASN A 132 4.38 -4.35 15.60
N TRP A 133 3.82 -4.62 14.42
CA TRP A 133 3.94 -3.70 13.29
C TRP A 133 3.12 -2.42 13.49
N ILE A 134 1.96 -2.50 14.16
CA ILE A 134 1.08 -1.35 14.39
C ILE A 134 1.73 -0.33 15.34
N ASP A 135 2.24 -0.77 16.51
CA ASP A 135 2.72 0.15 17.55
C ASP A 135 3.98 -0.33 18.31
N GLY A 136 4.68 -1.31 17.77
CA GLY A 136 5.78 -1.96 18.48
C GLY A 136 7.13 -1.96 17.77
N VAL A 137 7.27 -1.41 16.57
CA VAL A 137 8.53 -1.40 15.83
C VAL A 137 9.59 -0.60 16.61
N LYS A 138 10.78 -1.19 16.76
CA LYS A 138 11.93 -0.57 17.39
C LYS A 138 13.09 -0.51 16.40
N ILE A 139 13.68 0.65 16.31
CA ILE A 139 14.79 0.89 15.40
C ILE A 139 16.11 0.63 16.15
N ASP A 140 16.66 -0.56 15.96
CA ASP A 140 18.00 -0.89 16.44
C ASP A 140 19.06 -0.31 15.50
N VAL A 141 20.08 0.35 16.08
CA VAL A 141 21.15 1.03 15.32
C VAL A 141 21.94 0.02 14.46
N GLY A 142 22.27 -1.13 15.04
CA GLY A 142 23.05 -2.14 14.33
C GLY A 142 22.29 -2.80 13.18
N GLU A 143 20.98 -3.04 13.36
CA GLU A 143 20.14 -3.57 12.29
C GLU A 143 19.86 -2.50 11.22
N LEU A 144 19.66 -1.24 11.60
CA LEU A 144 19.52 -0.12 10.66
C LEU A 144 20.76 -0.02 9.75
N ASP A 145 21.96 -0.09 10.31
CA ASP A 145 23.21 0.02 9.53
C ASP A 145 23.41 -1.16 8.58
N LYS A 146 23.03 -2.37 8.97
CA LYS A 146 23.05 -3.55 8.09
C LYS A 146 22.05 -3.40 6.94
N GLU A 147 20.85 -2.91 7.23
CA GLU A 147 19.77 -2.81 6.27
C GLU A 147 20.02 -1.74 5.21
N ARG A 148 20.82 -0.69 5.50
CA ARG A 148 21.27 0.29 4.49
C ARG A 148 21.91 -0.39 3.28
N GLY A 149 22.77 -1.38 3.52
CA GLY A 149 23.42 -2.13 2.45
C GLY A 149 22.44 -2.89 1.58
N VAL A 150 21.38 -3.44 2.17
CA VAL A 150 20.31 -4.17 1.46
C VAL A 150 19.56 -3.21 0.52
N ILE A 151 19.12 -2.06 1.02
CA ILE A 151 18.37 -1.06 0.23
C ILE A 151 19.22 -0.49 -0.91
N MET A 152 20.50 -0.21 -0.64
CA MET A 152 21.43 0.28 -1.66
C MET A 152 21.65 -0.77 -2.77
N GLU A 153 21.72 -2.04 -2.41
CA GLU A 153 21.84 -3.13 -3.39
C GLU A 153 20.53 -3.30 -4.18
N GLU A 154 19.39 -3.16 -3.54
CA GLU A 154 18.09 -3.18 -4.21
C GLU A 154 17.95 -2.03 -5.22
N GLU A 155 18.34 -0.81 -4.87
CA GLU A 155 18.39 0.32 -5.81
C GLU A 155 19.30 -0.01 -7.01
N ARG A 156 20.50 -0.56 -6.76
CA ARG A 156 21.42 -0.94 -7.80
C ARG A 156 20.83 -1.98 -8.76
N GLN A 157 20.11 -2.98 -8.24
CA GLN A 157 19.45 -4.02 -9.04
C GLN A 157 18.26 -3.48 -9.82
N ARG A 158 17.51 -2.55 -9.25
CA ARG A 158 16.37 -1.89 -9.92
C ARG A 158 16.81 -0.92 -11.02
N ASN A 159 18.03 -0.40 -11.00
CA ASN A 159 18.52 0.61 -11.93
C ASN A 159 18.76 0.06 -13.34
N THR A 160 17.70 -0.46 -13.95
CA THR A 160 17.67 -0.95 -15.33
C THR A 160 17.28 0.17 -16.30
N PRO A 161 17.57 0.03 -17.62
CA PRO A 161 17.09 0.99 -18.62
C PRO A 161 15.57 1.24 -18.57
N ALA A 162 14.78 0.19 -18.36
CA ALA A 162 13.32 0.30 -18.23
C ALA A 162 12.92 1.11 -16.99
N TYR A 163 13.61 0.93 -15.88
CA TYR A 163 13.34 1.68 -14.66
C TYR A 163 13.74 3.15 -14.78
N ARG A 164 14.86 3.45 -15.44
CA ARG A 164 15.25 4.84 -15.72
C ARG A 164 14.25 5.55 -16.62
N LEU A 165 13.73 4.87 -17.65
CA LEU A 165 12.64 5.38 -18.47
C LEU A 165 11.38 5.65 -17.63
N TYR A 166 10.98 4.70 -16.77
CA TYR A 166 9.86 4.87 -15.85
C TYR A 166 10.03 6.11 -14.97
N LEU A 167 11.21 6.30 -14.37
CA LEU A 167 11.48 7.46 -13.53
C LEU A 167 11.43 8.79 -14.30
N ALA A 168 12.00 8.83 -15.50
CA ALA A 168 11.97 10.01 -16.36
C ALA A 168 10.53 10.37 -16.79
N GLN A 169 9.75 9.37 -17.19
CA GLN A 169 8.34 9.54 -17.55
C GLN A 169 7.51 9.99 -16.34
N SER A 170 7.72 9.39 -15.16
CA SER A 170 7.01 9.76 -13.93
C SER A 170 7.27 11.21 -13.53
N LYS A 171 8.51 11.68 -13.66
CA LYS A 171 8.86 13.09 -13.41
C LYS A 171 8.11 14.06 -14.32
N ASP A 172 7.87 13.69 -15.58
CA ASP A 172 7.12 14.53 -16.51
C ASP A 172 5.60 14.49 -16.22
N ILE A 173 5.05 13.30 -16.02
CA ILE A 173 3.61 13.11 -15.74
C ILE A 173 3.21 13.79 -14.42
N PHE A 174 4.03 13.65 -13.38
CA PHE A 174 3.76 14.18 -12.04
C PHE A 174 4.38 15.55 -11.78
N ALA A 175 4.77 16.26 -12.84
CA ALA A 175 5.41 17.56 -12.73
C ALA A 175 4.59 18.53 -11.86
N GLY A 176 5.26 19.15 -10.86
CA GLY A 176 4.64 20.09 -9.92
C GLY A 176 3.88 19.46 -8.75
N SER A 177 3.70 18.14 -8.73
CA SER A 177 3.10 17.42 -7.61
C SER A 177 4.16 16.86 -6.64
N ILE A 178 3.71 16.39 -5.47
CA ILE A 178 4.58 15.71 -4.50
C ILE A 178 5.15 14.41 -5.05
N TYR A 179 4.42 13.70 -5.90
CA TYR A 179 4.84 12.44 -6.53
C TYR A 179 6.13 12.56 -7.36
N GLN A 180 6.36 13.74 -7.96
CA GLN A 180 7.58 13.99 -8.75
C GLN A 180 8.86 13.82 -7.92
N LYS A 181 8.79 14.10 -6.61
CA LYS A 181 9.94 14.20 -5.69
C LYS A 181 10.02 13.04 -4.69
N ARG A 182 9.07 12.11 -4.70
CA ARG A 182 8.90 11.10 -3.64
C ARG A 182 8.83 9.69 -4.24
N VAL A 183 9.83 9.33 -5.03
CA VAL A 183 9.97 7.95 -5.52
C VAL A 183 10.24 7.03 -4.33
N PRO A 184 9.51 5.90 -4.16
CA PRO A 184 9.60 5.07 -2.96
C PRO A 184 10.99 4.55 -2.59
N ILE A 185 11.84 4.21 -3.58
CA ILE A 185 13.23 3.78 -3.30
C ILE A 185 14.08 4.89 -2.66
N GLY A 186 13.71 6.15 -2.85
CA GLY A 186 14.27 7.30 -2.19
C GLY A 186 15.59 7.82 -2.75
N ASP A 187 16.29 8.60 -1.89
CA ASP A 187 17.62 9.16 -2.15
C ASP A 187 18.67 8.39 -1.35
N MET A 188 19.65 7.82 -2.04
CA MET A 188 20.69 7.02 -1.40
C MET A 188 21.59 7.81 -0.46
N ASN A 189 21.65 9.14 -0.58
CA ASN A 189 22.36 9.97 0.40
C ASN A 189 21.59 10.07 1.73
N VAL A 190 20.27 10.14 1.66
CA VAL A 190 19.40 10.08 2.85
C VAL A 190 19.50 8.70 3.50
N ILE A 191 19.39 7.64 2.72
CA ILE A 191 19.52 6.25 3.21
C ILE A 191 20.85 6.03 3.92
N LYS A 192 21.96 6.57 3.40
CA LYS A 192 23.30 6.44 3.99
C LYS A 192 23.45 7.19 5.32
N SER A 193 22.73 8.29 5.52
CA SER A 193 22.99 9.24 6.61
C SER A 193 21.94 9.25 7.71
N VAL A 194 20.72 8.76 7.47
CA VAL A 194 19.65 8.78 8.48
C VAL A 194 20.05 8.00 9.74
N ASP A 195 19.81 8.55 10.91
CA ASP A 195 20.06 7.86 12.18
C ASP A 195 18.80 7.14 12.70
N ALA A 196 19.02 6.28 13.69
CA ALA A 196 17.93 5.46 14.26
C ALA A 196 16.89 6.32 14.98
N LYS A 197 17.27 7.45 15.56
CA LYS A 197 16.35 8.36 16.22
C LYS A 197 15.39 9.00 15.21
N HIS A 198 15.92 9.50 14.10
CA HIS A 198 15.09 10.08 13.04
C HIS A 198 14.15 9.03 12.41
N MET A 199 14.65 7.81 12.19
CA MET A 199 13.81 6.70 11.70
C MET A 199 12.71 6.34 12.70
N GLN A 200 13.00 6.35 14.02
CA GLN A 200 11.99 6.10 15.05
C GLN A 200 10.94 7.24 15.10
N GLU A 201 11.35 8.50 14.99
CA GLU A 201 10.45 9.65 14.90
C GLU A 201 9.57 9.59 13.64
N PHE A 202 10.12 9.10 12.51
CA PHE A 202 9.37 8.87 11.28
C PHE A 202 8.30 7.80 11.48
N TYR A 203 8.65 6.66 12.09
CA TYR A 203 7.70 5.61 12.44
C TYR A 203 6.57 6.14 13.33
N GLU A 204 6.89 6.78 14.45
CA GLU A 204 5.91 7.30 15.40
C GLU A 204 4.99 8.37 14.79
N ARG A 205 5.47 9.09 13.79
CA ARG A 205 4.68 10.09 13.07
C ARG A 205 3.63 9.47 12.17
N LEU A 206 3.94 8.37 11.49
CA LEU A 206 3.14 7.86 10.39
C LEU A 206 2.40 6.56 10.72
N TYR A 207 2.96 5.70 11.60
CA TYR A 207 2.33 4.45 12.00
C TYR A 207 1.36 4.69 13.15
N GLN A 208 0.20 5.25 12.80
CA GLN A 208 -0.86 5.54 13.75
C GLN A 208 -2.13 4.78 13.39
N PRO A 209 -2.82 4.17 14.36
CA PRO A 209 -4.03 3.37 14.11
C PRO A 209 -5.06 4.07 13.20
N ARG A 210 -5.24 5.37 13.33
CA ARG A 210 -6.18 6.15 12.50
C ARG A 210 -5.83 6.18 11.01
N PHE A 211 -4.59 5.87 10.66
CA PHE A 211 -4.12 5.75 9.27
C PHE A 211 -4.06 4.30 8.80
N MET A 212 -4.54 3.35 9.61
CA MET A 212 -4.41 1.93 9.31
C MET A 212 -5.73 1.27 9.02
N SER A 213 -5.66 0.29 8.13
CA SER A 213 -6.74 -0.64 7.86
C SER A 213 -6.23 -2.07 8.00
N PHE A 214 -6.97 -2.91 8.71
CA PHE A 214 -6.68 -4.33 8.82
C PHE A 214 -7.72 -5.14 8.06
N VAL A 215 -7.27 -6.03 7.19
CA VAL A 215 -8.14 -6.89 6.37
C VAL A 215 -7.85 -8.34 6.69
N ALA A 216 -8.89 -9.13 6.91
CA ALA A 216 -8.81 -10.57 7.14
C ALA A 216 -9.78 -11.29 6.19
N VAL A 217 -9.25 -12.22 5.40
CA VAL A 217 -10.05 -13.06 4.50
C VAL A 217 -9.62 -14.52 4.69
N GLY A 218 -10.56 -15.43 4.94
CA GLY A 218 -10.20 -16.83 5.07
C GLY A 218 -11.24 -17.72 5.74
N ASP A 219 -10.83 -18.95 6.00
CA ASP A 219 -11.65 -19.97 6.63
C ASP A 219 -11.53 -19.91 8.16
N PHE A 220 -12.25 -18.98 8.74
CA PHE A 220 -12.33 -18.70 10.18
C PHE A 220 -13.74 -18.21 10.56
N ASP A 221 -14.03 -18.08 11.84
CA ASP A 221 -15.22 -17.35 12.33
C ASP A 221 -14.93 -15.85 12.40
N LYS A 222 -15.76 -15.04 11.73
CA LYS A 222 -15.57 -13.58 11.67
C LYS A 222 -15.68 -12.88 13.02
N ASN A 223 -16.46 -13.43 13.97
CA ASN A 223 -16.60 -12.85 15.30
C ASN A 223 -15.37 -13.15 16.16
N GLU A 224 -14.75 -14.33 16.00
CA GLU A 224 -13.45 -14.65 16.61
C GLU A 224 -12.36 -13.68 16.12
N ILE A 225 -12.28 -13.46 14.81
CA ILE A 225 -11.31 -12.50 14.24
C ILE A 225 -11.57 -11.09 14.76
N LYS A 226 -12.83 -10.65 14.82
CA LYS A 226 -13.19 -9.34 15.40
C LYS A 226 -12.71 -9.22 16.85
N ALA A 227 -12.95 -10.24 17.68
CA ALA A 227 -12.50 -10.25 19.06
C ALA A 227 -10.96 -10.18 19.17
N LEU A 228 -10.23 -10.86 18.28
CA LEU A 228 -8.77 -10.78 18.22
C LEU A 228 -8.27 -9.39 17.80
N ILE A 229 -8.93 -8.72 16.84
CA ILE A 229 -8.66 -7.33 16.45
C ILE A 229 -8.85 -6.40 17.66
N GLU A 230 -9.99 -6.48 18.31
CA GLU A 230 -10.32 -5.64 19.49
C GLU A 230 -9.30 -5.87 20.61
N LYS A 231 -8.96 -7.12 20.91
CA LYS A 231 -8.02 -7.48 21.96
C LYS A 231 -6.60 -6.98 21.70
N ASN A 232 -6.10 -7.13 20.45
CA ASN A 232 -4.69 -6.91 20.16
C ASN A 232 -4.37 -5.49 19.66
N PHE A 233 -5.35 -4.76 19.07
CA PHE A 233 -5.08 -3.49 18.41
C PHE A 233 -5.70 -2.27 19.09
N SER A 234 -6.66 -2.45 20.02
CA SER A 234 -7.34 -1.33 20.69
C SER A 234 -6.44 -0.50 21.60
N ALA A 235 -5.37 -1.08 22.12
CA ALA A 235 -4.45 -0.39 23.02
C ALA A 235 -3.48 0.55 22.31
N ALA A 236 -3.26 0.35 21.00
CA ALA A 236 -2.39 1.18 20.19
C ALA A 236 -2.91 2.62 20.14
N LYS A 237 -1.98 3.59 20.25
CA LYS A 237 -2.31 5.01 20.41
C LYS A 237 -1.89 5.82 19.19
N ASN A 238 -2.65 6.86 18.91
CA ASN A 238 -2.22 7.91 18.00
C ASN A 238 -1.28 8.87 18.74
N SER A 239 -0.07 9.04 18.22
CA SER A 239 1.00 9.77 18.93
C SER A 239 0.98 11.27 18.70
N ASN A 240 0.37 11.74 17.62
CA ASN A 240 0.40 13.15 17.23
C ASN A 240 -0.75 13.55 16.30
N SER A 241 -0.80 14.82 15.90
CA SER A 241 -1.81 15.42 15.03
C SER A 241 -1.35 15.51 13.55
N TYR A 242 -0.50 14.59 13.08
CA TYR A 242 -0.02 14.62 11.70
C TYR A 242 -1.18 14.64 10.69
N VAL A 243 -1.02 15.41 9.64
CA VAL A 243 -1.94 15.51 8.50
C VAL A 243 -1.15 15.23 7.24
N HIS A 244 -1.70 14.38 6.36
CA HIS A 244 -1.08 14.07 5.09
C HIS A 244 -0.93 15.33 4.22
N PRO A 245 0.13 15.42 3.40
CA PRO A 245 0.30 16.53 2.46
C PRO A 245 -0.79 16.52 1.38
N ASP A 246 -0.88 17.62 0.64
CA ASP A 246 -1.69 17.65 -0.57
C ASP A 246 -1.07 16.72 -1.63
N LYS A 247 -1.86 15.76 -2.08
CA LYS A 247 -1.49 14.75 -3.08
C LYS A 247 -2.17 15.00 -4.42
N SER A 248 -2.65 16.21 -4.66
CA SER A 248 -3.27 16.58 -5.93
C SER A 248 -2.26 16.54 -7.09
N ILE A 249 -2.72 16.14 -8.25
CA ILE A 249 -1.97 16.13 -9.50
C ILE A 249 -2.67 17.06 -10.47
N ALA A 250 -1.97 18.10 -10.91
CA ALA A 250 -2.44 19.00 -11.96
C ALA A 250 -1.87 18.54 -13.31
N PHE A 251 -2.65 17.80 -14.09
CA PHE A 251 -2.23 17.43 -15.43
C PHE A 251 -2.21 18.65 -16.36
N LYS A 252 -1.21 18.67 -17.24
CA LYS A 252 -1.12 19.69 -18.29
C LYS A 252 -2.23 19.49 -19.31
N ASP A 253 -2.89 20.57 -19.71
CA ASP A 253 -3.90 20.52 -20.77
C ASP A 253 -3.27 20.32 -22.16
N GLY A 254 -4.04 19.70 -23.06
CA GLY A 254 -3.67 19.49 -24.45
C GLY A 254 -2.69 18.33 -24.66
N LEU A 255 -2.05 18.34 -25.84
CA LEU A 255 -1.06 17.31 -26.20
C LEU A 255 0.30 17.65 -25.57
N ASN A 256 0.75 16.79 -24.68
CA ASN A 256 2.09 16.85 -24.13
C ASN A 256 2.93 15.73 -24.73
N VAL A 257 4.14 16.03 -25.18
CA VAL A 257 5.06 15.08 -25.80
C VAL A 257 6.26 14.89 -24.90
N PHE A 258 6.47 13.65 -24.47
CA PHE A 258 7.65 13.24 -23.73
C PHE A 258 8.53 12.37 -24.62
N ASN A 259 9.77 12.77 -24.83
CA ASN A 259 10.76 12.02 -25.57
C ASN A 259 11.85 11.51 -24.64
N TYR A 260 12.18 10.24 -24.76
CA TYR A 260 13.28 9.63 -24.02
C TYR A 260 14.15 8.82 -24.98
N ASP A 261 15.40 9.20 -25.06
CA ASP A 261 16.39 8.50 -25.87
C ASP A 261 17.38 7.79 -24.93
N ALA A 262 17.49 6.49 -25.09
CA ALA A 262 18.41 5.66 -24.32
C ALA A 262 19.11 4.69 -25.27
N ASN A 263 20.42 4.85 -25.42
CA ASN A 263 21.27 3.97 -26.24
C ASN A 263 21.30 2.51 -25.74
N GLU A 264 20.69 2.23 -24.58
CA GLU A 264 20.76 0.93 -23.91
C GLU A 264 19.57 0.01 -24.23
N THR A 265 18.57 0.47 -24.99
CA THR A 265 17.41 -0.32 -25.34
C THR A 265 17.25 -0.44 -26.85
N ALA A 266 17.13 -1.66 -27.35
CA ALA A 266 16.80 -1.90 -28.77
C ALA A 266 15.30 -1.67 -29.08
N ALA A 267 14.46 -1.48 -28.07
CA ALA A 267 13.02 -1.33 -28.25
C ALA A 267 12.65 0.13 -28.53
N GLN A 268 11.97 0.35 -29.65
CA GLN A 268 11.31 1.63 -29.96
C GLN A 268 9.81 1.46 -29.78
N PHE A 269 9.19 2.35 -29.02
CA PHE A 269 7.72 2.36 -28.87
C PHE A 269 7.18 3.78 -28.73
N VAL A 270 5.92 3.93 -29.05
CA VAL A 270 5.13 5.13 -28.78
C VAL A 270 4.01 4.73 -27.83
N ARG A 271 3.84 5.49 -26.77
CA ARG A 271 2.73 5.33 -25.82
C ARG A 271 1.84 6.57 -25.91
N LEU A 272 0.56 6.35 -26.08
CA LEU A 272 -0.47 7.39 -25.97
C LEU A 272 -1.20 7.17 -24.64
N SER A 273 -1.18 8.17 -23.77
CA SER A 273 -1.83 8.12 -22.46
C SER A 273 -2.87 9.23 -22.33
N PHE A 274 -4.04 8.85 -21.85
CA PHE A 274 -5.12 9.78 -21.53
C PHE A 274 -5.27 9.83 -20.01
N PHE A 275 -5.21 11.01 -19.44
CA PHE A 275 -5.35 11.23 -18.01
C PHE A 275 -6.71 11.86 -17.72
N ASP A 276 -7.39 11.39 -16.69
CA ASP A 276 -8.61 11.99 -16.14
C ASP A 276 -8.50 12.03 -14.62
N LYS A 277 -9.34 12.85 -14.00
CA LYS A 277 -9.44 12.89 -12.54
C LYS A 277 -9.92 11.54 -12.02
N PHE A 278 -9.30 11.09 -10.94
CA PHE A 278 -9.73 9.88 -10.26
C PHE A 278 -11.21 10.02 -9.83
N LYS A 279 -12.00 9.04 -10.24
CA LYS A 279 -13.40 8.91 -9.86
C LYS A 279 -13.56 7.56 -9.15
N PRO A 280 -13.88 7.54 -7.86
CA PRO A 280 -14.12 6.29 -7.17
C PRO A 280 -15.29 5.53 -7.82
N VAL A 281 -15.23 4.22 -7.77
CA VAL A 281 -16.33 3.37 -8.23
C VAL A 281 -17.36 3.30 -7.10
N SER A 282 -18.47 3.98 -7.27
CA SER A 282 -19.53 4.09 -6.26
C SER A 282 -20.87 3.49 -6.69
N ASP A 283 -21.06 3.29 -7.99
CA ASP A 283 -22.29 2.75 -8.55
C ASP A 283 -22.03 1.93 -9.84
N GLU A 284 -23.09 1.34 -10.38
CA GLU A 284 -23.04 0.53 -11.59
C GLU A 284 -22.63 1.36 -12.84
N ALA A 285 -22.95 2.64 -12.87
CA ALA A 285 -22.58 3.53 -13.98
C ALA A 285 -21.06 3.75 -14.02
N ASP A 286 -20.42 3.85 -12.85
CA ASP A 286 -18.97 3.93 -12.72
C ASP A 286 -18.28 2.67 -13.22
N VAL A 287 -18.82 1.49 -12.86
CA VAL A 287 -18.32 0.19 -13.38
C VAL A 287 -18.42 0.15 -14.91
N LYS A 288 -19.59 0.53 -15.46
CA LYS A 288 -19.80 0.56 -16.92
C LYS A 288 -18.86 1.54 -17.62
N ARG A 289 -18.60 2.71 -17.03
CA ARG A 289 -17.63 3.68 -17.54
C ARG A 289 -16.23 3.06 -17.61
N ASN A 290 -15.74 2.49 -16.53
CA ASN A 290 -14.40 1.89 -16.49
C ASN A 290 -14.24 0.72 -17.46
N LEU A 291 -15.27 -0.12 -17.62
CA LEU A 291 -15.30 -1.18 -18.63
C LEU A 291 -15.28 -0.62 -20.06
N LYS A 292 -16.04 0.44 -20.33
CA LYS A 292 -16.04 1.09 -21.63
C LYS A 292 -14.68 1.67 -21.96
N ASP A 293 -14.02 2.34 -21.02
CA ASP A 293 -12.69 2.93 -21.22
C ASP A 293 -11.64 1.83 -21.49
N ALA A 294 -11.68 0.72 -20.76
CA ALA A 294 -10.82 -0.44 -20.99
C ALA A 294 -11.05 -1.08 -22.39
N LEU A 295 -12.30 -1.19 -22.81
CA LEU A 295 -12.65 -1.71 -24.15
C LEU A 295 -12.16 -0.77 -25.26
N ILE A 296 -12.33 0.55 -25.11
CA ILE A 296 -11.83 1.55 -26.07
C ILE A 296 -10.31 1.44 -26.20
N ALA A 297 -9.58 1.38 -25.09
CA ALA A 297 -8.12 1.22 -25.09
C ALA A 297 -7.69 -0.06 -25.81
N SER A 298 -8.38 -1.18 -25.54
CA SER A 298 -8.13 -2.47 -26.19
C SER A 298 -8.38 -2.41 -27.70
N LEU A 299 -9.48 -1.80 -28.15
CA LEU A 299 -9.81 -1.65 -29.56
C LEU A 299 -8.78 -0.77 -30.29
N ILE A 300 -8.33 0.32 -29.68
CA ILE A 300 -7.29 1.17 -30.26
C ILE A 300 -6.00 0.37 -30.47
N ASN A 301 -5.58 -0.41 -29.48
CA ASN A 301 -4.39 -1.25 -29.56
C ASN A 301 -4.53 -2.30 -30.68
N MET A 302 -5.67 -2.98 -30.79
CA MET A 302 -5.94 -3.96 -31.85
C MET A 302 -5.87 -3.31 -33.26
N LEU A 303 -6.47 -2.15 -33.44
CA LEU A 303 -6.44 -1.41 -34.72
C LEU A 303 -5.02 -0.98 -35.09
N TYR A 304 -4.20 -0.64 -34.09
CA TYR A 304 -2.81 -0.26 -34.31
C TYR A 304 -1.96 -1.46 -34.75
N GLU A 305 -2.12 -2.60 -34.10
CA GLU A 305 -1.43 -3.84 -34.47
C GLU A 305 -1.80 -4.32 -35.89
N GLN A 306 -3.09 -4.24 -36.28
CA GLN A 306 -3.53 -4.59 -37.63
C GLN A 306 -2.89 -3.70 -38.73
N LYS A 307 -2.53 -2.45 -38.43
CA LYS A 307 -1.85 -1.56 -39.37
C LYS A 307 -0.38 -1.82 -39.52
N LYS A 308 0.29 -2.45 -38.52
CA LYS A 308 1.69 -2.84 -38.61
C LYS A 308 1.94 -4.03 -39.55
N CYS A 309 0.89 -4.82 -39.82
CA CYS A 309 0.97 -6.02 -40.67
C CYS A 309 0.67 -5.72 -42.15
N LYS A 310 0.51 -4.46 -42.55
CA LYS A 310 0.38 -3.98 -43.93
C LYS A 310 1.56 -3.08 -44.27
#